data_50e63d362c8515544ed919252542bf9b
#
_entry.id   50e63d362c8515544ed919252542bf9b
#
_cell.length_a   1.000
_cell.length_b   1.000
_cell.length_c   1.000
_cell.angle_alpha   90.00
_cell.angle_beta   90.00
_cell.angle_gamma   90.00
#
_symmetry.space_group_name_H-M   'P 1'
#
loop_
_entity.id
_entity.type
_entity.pdbx_description
1 polymer ?
#
loop_
_entity_poly.entity_id
_entity_poly.type
_entity_poly.pdbx_seq_one_letter_code
_entity_poly.pdbx_strand_id
1 'polypeptide(L)'
;MLWQHVCYLNSHIPPKPSGEGREAAGEILRLLHFMALRTNVYVDAFNLYYGCLRKTPYRWLNLAELCAKILPKNQIHRIRYFTALVTPRPSDPQQRNRQEIYLRALRTIPNLTVHTGRYLASKVRMMRADGSGTVEVLKSEEKGSDVNLASRLLVDCYNSKCDIAVIISNDSDLVFPIEHVKRFLGKTVGIVNPHPRPSRELLAIANFFKSIRPSVLASCQFPDRITDALGDFHKPSTW
;
A
#
# COMPACT_ATOMS: atom_id res chain seq x y z
N MET A 1 57.41 -15.88 28.20
CA MET A 1 57.05 -17.01 27.27
C MET A 1 55.73 -16.75 26.61
N LEU A 2 55.60 -15.76 25.68
CA LEU A 2 54.35 -15.41 25.03
C LEU A 2 54.58 -14.66 23.67
N TRP A 3 55.69 -15.04 22.95
CA TRP A 3 56.08 -14.35 21.72
C TRP A 3 56.42 -15.32 20.55
N GLN A 4 55.96 -16.56 20.56
CA GLN A 4 56.31 -17.55 19.51
C GLN A 4 55.11 -18.15 18.75
N HIS A 5 53.89 -17.60 18.82
CA HIS A 5 52.73 -18.18 18.13
C HIS A 5 52.07 -17.24 17.06
N VAL A 6 52.77 -16.19 16.62
CA VAL A 6 52.17 -15.23 15.63
C VAL A 6 52.72 -15.43 14.20
N CYS A 7 53.63 -16.35 13.95
CA CYS A 7 54.31 -16.46 12.63
C CYS A 7 53.81 -17.55 11.68
N TYR A 8 52.65 -18.22 11.91
CA TYR A 8 52.23 -19.34 11.06
C TYR A 8 50.87 -19.14 10.34
N LEU A 9 50.33 -17.91 10.22
CA LEU A 9 49.06 -17.66 9.49
C LEU A 9 49.22 -16.74 8.29
N ASN A 10 50.39 -16.64 7.68
CA ASN A 10 50.63 -15.66 6.60
C ASN A 10 50.84 -16.27 5.20
N SER A 11 50.28 -17.46 4.88
CA SER A 11 50.52 -18.10 3.57
C SER A 11 49.26 -18.44 2.73
N HIS A 12 48.07 -17.92 3.11
CA HIS A 12 46.88 -18.10 2.26
C HIS A 12 46.03 -16.83 2.25
N ILE A 13 46.61 -15.71 1.78
CA ILE A 13 45.77 -14.56 1.37
C ILE A 13 45.33 -14.88 -0.07
N PRO A 14 44.00 -15.07 -0.31
CA PRO A 14 43.53 -15.23 -1.68
C PRO A 14 43.87 -13.98 -2.49
N PRO A 15 44.14 -14.11 -3.80
CA PRO A 15 44.44 -12.94 -4.62
C PRO A 15 43.31 -11.92 -4.55
N LYS A 16 43.66 -10.63 -4.44
CA LYS A 16 42.69 -9.55 -4.44
C LYS A 16 41.84 -9.65 -5.71
N PRO A 17 40.50 -9.67 -5.62
CA PRO A 17 39.67 -9.77 -6.79
C PRO A 17 39.93 -8.61 -7.75
N SER A 18 39.98 -8.89 -9.05
CA SER A 18 40.08 -7.91 -10.13
C SER A 18 38.97 -6.84 -10.00
N GLY A 19 39.15 -5.66 -10.57
CA GLY A 19 38.20 -4.53 -10.46
C GLY A 19 36.74 -4.94 -10.78
N GLU A 20 36.55 -5.74 -11.82
CA GLU A 20 35.24 -6.27 -12.24
C GLU A 20 34.61 -7.19 -11.18
N GLY A 21 35.41 -8.02 -10.52
CA GLY A 21 34.93 -8.88 -9.42
C GLY A 21 34.49 -8.09 -8.18
N ARG A 22 35.06 -6.91 -7.92
CA ARG A 22 34.66 -6.04 -6.82
C ARG A 22 33.38 -5.27 -7.13
N GLU A 23 33.20 -4.82 -8.36
CA GLU A 23 31.92 -4.19 -8.80
C GLU A 23 30.77 -5.18 -8.75
N ALA A 24 30.96 -6.38 -9.31
CA ALA A 24 29.95 -7.42 -9.25
C ALA A 24 29.60 -7.86 -7.81
N ALA A 25 30.60 -8.03 -6.94
CA ALA A 25 30.36 -8.32 -5.53
C ALA A 25 29.65 -7.17 -4.81
N GLY A 26 29.99 -5.92 -5.11
CA GLY A 26 29.33 -4.74 -4.58
C GLY A 26 27.87 -4.62 -5.03
N GLU A 27 27.58 -4.96 -6.28
CA GLU A 27 26.23 -4.98 -6.83
C GLU A 27 25.38 -6.10 -6.23
N ILE A 28 25.94 -7.30 -6.10
CA ILE A 28 25.29 -8.45 -5.42
C ILE A 28 24.99 -8.10 -3.97
N LEU A 29 25.91 -7.50 -3.21
CA LEU A 29 25.68 -7.06 -1.83
C LEU A 29 24.61 -5.98 -1.75
N ARG A 30 24.55 -5.04 -2.68
CA ARG A 30 23.47 -4.02 -2.76
C ARG A 30 22.12 -4.66 -3.07
N LEU A 31 22.06 -5.63 -3.98
CA LEU A 31 20.85 -6.37 -4.30
C LEU A 31 20.37 -7.22 -3.12
N LEU A 32 21.27 -7.94 -2.45
CA LEU A 32 20.96 -8.73 -1.26
C LEU A 32 20.50 -7.84 -0.11
N HIS A 33 21.14 -6.70 0.10
CA HIS A 33 20.71 -5.71 1.10
C HIS A 33 19.33 -5.16 0.77
N PHE A 34 19.05 -4.82 -0.48
CA PHE A 34 17.73 -4.33 -0.91
C PHE A 34 16.64 -5.40 -0.81
N MET A 35 16.95 -6.67 -1.10
CA MET A 35 16.03 -7.80 -0.93
C MET A 35 15.72 -8.11 0.56
N ALA A 36 16.64 -7.76 1.46
CA ALA A 36 16.42 -7.93 2.91
C ALA A 36 15.62 -6.78 3.53
N LEU A 37 15.41 -5.65 2.82
CA LEU A 37 14.69 -4.50 3.33
C LEU A 37 13.18 -4.79 3.42
N ARG A 38 12.63 -4.61 4.63
CA ARG A 38 11.22 -4.82 4.91
C ARG A 38 10.38 -3.71 4.29
N THR A 39 9.57 -4.07 3.32
CA THR A 39 8.65 -3.14 2.67
C THR A 39 7.25 -3.26 3.26
N ASN A 40 6.73 -2.17 3.82
CA ASN A 40 5.34 -2.06 4.20
C ASN A 40 4.56 -1.29 3.13
N VAL A 41 3.38 -1.80 2.77
CA VAL A 41 2.48 -1.16 1.81
C VAL A 41 1.26 -0.62 2.53
N TYR A 42 0.95 0.65 2.32
CA TYR A 42 -0.19 1.37 2.89
C TYR A 42 -1.17 1.69 1.78
N VAL A 43 -2.34 1.07 1.82
CA VAL A 43 -3.33 1.15 0.74
C VAL A 43 -4.48 2.02 1.18
N ASP A 44 -4.66 3.15 0.51
CA ASP A 44 -5.86 3.95 0.58
C ASP A 44 -6.94 3.29 -0.30
N ALA A 45 -7.92 2.67 0.34
CA ALA A 45 -8.95 1.89 -0.32
C ALA A 45 -9.82 2.71 -1.25
N PHE A 46 -10.21 3.92 -0.83
CA PHE A 46 -11.08 4.78 -1.62
C PHE A 46 -10.34 5.35 -2.82
N ASN A 47 -9.12 5.80 -2.62
CA ASN A 47 -8.28 6.31 -3.69
C ASN A 47 -7.99 5.23 -4.75
N LEU A 48 -7.67 4.00 -4.30
CA LEU A 48 -7.50 2.83 -5.18
C LEU A 48 -8.80 2.50 -5.93
N TYR A 49 -9.94 2.43 -5.21
CA TYR A 49 -11.22 2.08 -5.80
C TYR A 49 -11.68 3.10 -6.85
N TYR A 50 -11.69 4.38 -6.49
CA TYR A 50 -12.15 5.44 -7.39
C TYR A 50 -11.16 5.72 -8.52
N GLY A 51 -9.86 5.49 -8.27
CA GLY A 51 -8.80 5.72 -9.24
C GLY A 51 -8.77 4.71 -10.38
N CYS A 52 -8.87 3.42 -10.08
CA CYS A 52 -8.68 2.40 -11.11
C CYS A 52 -9.60 1.16 -11.04
N LEU A 53 -10.51 1.03 -10.05
CA LEU A 53 -11.33 -0.18 -9.92
C LEU A 53 -12.83 0.05 -10.21
N ARG A 54 -13.39 1.21 -9.86
CA ARG A 54 -14.84 1.46 -9.81
C ARG A 54 -15.61 1.08 -11.09
N LYS A 55 -15.07 1.37 -12.26
CA LYS A 55 -15.70 1.15 -13.56
C LYS A 55 -15.08 0.00 -14.35
N THR A 56 -14.45 -0.95 -13.65
CA THR A 56 -13.75 -2.08 -14.27
C THR A 56 -14.26 -3.40 -13.71
N PRO A 57 -14.04 -4.52 -14.41
CA PRO A 57 -14.30 -5.87 -13.87
C PRO A 57 -13.23 -6.33 -12.87
N TYR A 58 -12.28 -5.47 -12.47
CA TYR A 58 -11.12 -5.85 -11.67
C TYR A 58 -11.27 -5.52 -10.18
N ARG A 59 -12.52 -5.45 -9.68
CA ARG A 59 -12.82 -5.11 -8.28
C ARG A 59 -12.50 -6.22 -7.28
N TRP A 60 -12.38 -7.47 -7.75
CA TRP A 60 -12.03 -8.65 -6.94
C TRP A 60 -10.51 -8.81 -6.81
N LEU A 61 -9.82 -7.71 -6.49
CA LEU A 61 -8.38 -7.54 -6.57
C LEU A 61 -7.66 -8.21 -5.39
N ASN A 62 -6.71 -9.11 -5.69
CA ASN A 62 -5.76 -9.64 -4.71
C ASN A 62 -4.59 -8.66 -4.51
N LEU A 63 -4.56 -8.02 -3.35
CA LEU A 63 -3.54 -7.01 -3.06
C LEU A 63 -2.13 -7.60 -2.87
N ALA A 64 -2.00 -8.86 -2.45
CA ALA A 64 -0.69 -9.51 -2.36
C ALA A 64 -0.09 -9.70 -3.76
N GLU A 65 -0.88 -10.21 -4.71
CA GLU A 65 -0.48 -10.37 -6.10
C GLU A 65 -0.16 -9.02 -6.78
N LEU A 66 -0.99 -7.99 -6.51
CA LEU A 66 -0.74 -6.65 -6.99
C LEU A 66 0.60 -6.11 -6.50
N CYS A 67 0.86 -6.21 -5.20
CA CYS A 67 2.12 -5.75 -4.60
C CYS A 67 3.31 -6.52 -5.17
N ALA A 68 3.24 -7.84 -5.29
CA ALA A 68 4.31 -8.67 -5.85
C ALA A 68 4.64 -8.27 -7.30
N LYS A 69 3.62 -8.01 -8.13
CA LYS A 69 3.84 -7.62 -9.54
C LYS A 69 4.33 -6.19 -9.71
N ILE A 70 3.85 -5.26 -8.91
CA ILE A 70 4.29 -3.86 -9.00
C ILE A 70 5.66 -3.67 -8.35
N LEU A 71 5.96 -4.42 -7.30
CA LEU A 71 7.17 -4.28 -6.49
C LEU A 71 8.03 -5.56 -6.51
N PRO A 72 8.45 -6.08 -7.69
CA PRO A 72 9.08 -7.40 -7.81
C PRO A 72 10.46 -7.49 -7.12
N LYS A 73 11.06 -6.35 -6.78
CA LYS A 73 12.35 -6.28 -6.08
C LYS A 73 12.21 -6.06 -4.58
N ASN A 74 10.97 -5.96 -4.06
CA ASN A 74 10.72 -5.65 -2.66
C ASN A 74 10.22 -6.89 -1.92
N GLN A 75 10.73 -7.12 -0.72
CA GLN A 75 10.16 -8.08 0.20
C GLN A 75 8.96 -7.43 0.93
N ILE A 76 7.75 -7.81 0.55
CA ILE A 76 6.53 -7.26 1.16
C ILE A 76 6.33 -7.89 2.55
N HIS A 77 6.65 -7.11 3.58
CA HIS A 77 6.54 -7.53 4.97
C HIS A 77 5.11 -7.39 5.48
N ARG A 78 4.44 -6.25 5.18
CA ARG A 78 3.06 -5.97 5.59
C ARG A 78 2.30 -5.19 4.53
N ILE A 79 1.00 -5.49 4.42
CA ILE A 79 0.04 -4.71 3.67
C ILE A 79 -1.00 -4.17 4.66
N ARG A 80 -1.21 -2.87 4.69
CA ARG A 80 -2.20 -2.20 5.53
C ARG A 80 -3.24 -1.56 4.64
N TYR A 81 -4.46 -2.02 4.75
CA TYR A 81 -5.59 -1.56 3.93
C TYR A 81 -6.49 -0.66 4.77
N PHE A 82 -6.59 0.62 4.39
CA PHE A 82 -7.36 1.63 5.10
C PHE A 82 -8.66 1.90 4.35
N THR A 83 -9.78 1.73 5.02
CA THR A 83 -11.12 1.85 4.45
C THR A 83 -12.14 2.27 5.52
N ALA A 84 -13.38 2.51 5.10
CA ALA A 84 -14.54 2.59 6.00
C ALA A 84 -15.70 1.77 5.43
N LEU A 85 -16.53 1.21 6.28
CA LEU A 85 -17.70 0.45 5.84
C LEU A 85 -18.73 1.39 5.24
N VAL A 86 -19.02 1.24 3.95
CA VAL A 86 -19.97 2.10 3.24
C VAL A 86 -21.39 1.95 3.77
N THR A 87 -22.12 3.04 3.83
CA THR A 87 -23.55 3.02 4.10
C THR A 87 -24.28 2.66 2.81
N PRO A 88 -25.16 1.64 2.82
CA PRO A 88 -25.95 1.27 1.66
C PRO A 88 -26.78 2.45 1.13
N ARG A 89 -26.88 2.55 -0.18
CA ARG A 89 -27.73 3.56 -0.84
C ARG A 89 -29.05 2.91 -1.26
N PRO A 90 -30.16 3.65 -1.32
CA PRO A 90 -31.40 3.10 -1.86
C PRO A 90 -31.28 2.51 -3.27
N SER A 91 -30.42 3.10 -4.11
CA SER A 91 -30.09 2.61 -5.45
C SER A 91 -29.19 1.39 -5.49
N ASP A 92 -28.54 1.04 -4.38
CA ASP A 92 -27.62 -0.09 -4.28
C ASP A 92 -27.59 -0.64 -2.83
N PRO A 93 -28.65 -1.36 -2.40
CA PRO A 93 -28.76 -1.90 -1.04
C PRO A 93 -27.68 -2.94 -0.71
N GLN A 94 -27.14 -3.62 -1.72
CA GLN A 94 -26.14 -4.67 -1.57
C GLN A 94 -24.69 -4.17 -1.54
N GLN A 95 -24.48 -2.86 -1.66
CA GLN A 95 -23.14 -2.28 -1.72
C GLN A 95 -22.27 -2.68 -0.53
N ARG A 96 -22.82 -2.62 0.69
CA ARG A 96 -22.12 -2.98 1.93
C ARG A 96 -21.79 -4.47 1.99
N ASN A 97 -22.74 -5.32 1.65
CA ASN A 97 -22.53 -6.77 1.64
C ASN A 97 -21.37 -7.16 0.70
N ARG A 98 -21.34 -6.58 -0.51
CA ARG A 98 -20.22 -6.82 -1.44
C ARG A 98 -18.88 -6.35 -0.87
N GLN A 99 -18.85 -5.20 -0.20
CA GLN A 99 -17.64 -4.72 0.45
C GLN A 99 -17.19 -5.68 1.57
N GLU A 100 -18.11 -6.17 2.40
CA GLU A 100 -17.80 -7.09 3.49
C GLU A 100 -17.25 -8.43 2.97
N ILE A 101 -17.82 -8.96 1.87
CA ILE A 101 -17.29 -10.13 1.17
C ILE A 101 -15.85 -9.87 0.68
N TYR A 102 -15.59 -8.71 0.10
CA TYR A 102 -14.24 -8.34 -0.34
C TYR A 102 -13.27 -8.20 0.84
N LEU A 103 -13.70 -7.57 1.93
CA LEU A 103 -12.88 -7.48 3.14
C LEU A 103 -12.59 -8.86 3.76
N ARG A 104 -13.54 -9.80 3.65
CA ARG A 104 -13.33 -11.20 4.02
C ARG A 104 -12.24 -11.84 3.15
N ALA A 105 -12.27 -11.62 1.83
CA ALA A 105 -11.23 -12.09 0.92
C ALA A 105 -9.87 -11.48 1.24
N LEU A 106 -9.78 -10.18 1.50
CA LEU A 106 -8.53 -9.53 1.90
C LEU A 106 -7.94 -10.12 3.19
N ARG A 107 -8.78 -10.51 4.16
CA ARG A 107 -8.32 -11.12 5.42
C ARG A 107 -7.73 -12.52 5.26
N THR A 108 -7.90 -13.18 4.11
CA THR A 108 -7.20 -14.44 3.81
C THR A 108 -5.72 -14.24 3.45
N ILE A 109 -5.29 -12.99 3.20
CA ILE A 109 -3.89 -12.66 2.94
C ILE A 109 -3.16 -12.57 4.28
N PRO A 110 -2.16 -13.46 4.57
CA PRO A 110 -1.58 -13.60 5.91
C PRO A 110 -0.91 -12.33 6.46
N ASN A 111 -0.27 -11.53 5.60
CA ASN A 111 0.45 -10.32 5.98
C ASN A 111 -0.37 -9.03 5.75
N LEU A 112 -1.70 -9.14 5.53
CA LEU A 112 -2.58 -8.01 5.35
C LEU A 112 -3.42 -7.73 6.60
N THR A 113 -3.53 -6.46 6.94
CA THR A 113 -4.40 -5.98 8.02
C THR A 113 -5.33 -4.92 7.49
N VAL A 114 -6.64 -5.08 7.76
CA VAL A 114 -7.67 -4.09 7.42
C VAL A 114 -7.84 -3.12 8.60
N HIS A 115 -7.75 -1.84 8.32
CA HIS A 115 -8.02 -0.74 9.26
C HIS A 115 -9.30 -0.02 8.81
N THR A 116 -10.30 0.03 9.68
CA THR A 116 -11.60 0.64 9.35
C THR A 116 -11.75 1.99 10.03
N GLY A 117 -12.03 3.03 9.24
CA GLY A 117 -12.59 4.29 9.68
C GLY A 117 -14.10 4.18 9.92
N ARG A 118 -14.78 5.30 10.00
CA ARG A 118 -16.23 5.39 10.23
C ARG A 118 -16.88 6.21 9.14
N TYR A 119 -18.11 5.82 8.75
CA TYR A 119 -19.00 6.69 7.99
C TYR A 119 -19.95 7.42 8.95
N LEU A 120 -20.05 8.73 8.77
CA LEU A 120 -21.03 9.57 9.45
C LEU A 120 -22.03 10.05 8.39
N ALA A 121 -23.29 9.69 8.58
CA ALA A 121 -24.39 10.23 7.80
C ALA A 121 -25.14 11.25 8.66
N SER A 122 -25.21 12.48 8.20
CA SER A 122 -25.93 13.57 8.87
C SER A 122 -26.74 14.37 7.87
N LYS A 123 -27.87 14.90 8.34
CA LYS A 123 -28.63 15.90 7.60
C LYS A 123 -27.95 17.25 7.76
N VAL A 124 -27.60 17.87 6.64
CA VAL A 124 -26.96 19.19 6.61
C VAL A 124 -27.70 20.09 5.64
N ARG A 125 -27.79 21.39 5.95
CA ARG A 125 -28.26 22.40 5.02
C ARG A 125 -27.10 22.90 4.18
N MET A 126 -27.22 22.77 2.88
CA MET A 126 -26.23 23.25 1.92
C MET A 126 -26.84 24.32 1.03
N MET A 127 -26.03 25.33 0.68
CA MET A 127 -26.42 26.36 -0.25
C MET A 127 -26.56 25.75 -1.66
N ARG A 128 -27.60 26.14 -2.39
CA ARG A 128 -27.77 25.77 -3.80
C ARG A 128 -26.70 26.45 -4.64
N ALA A 129 -26.25 25.79 -5.69
CA ALA A 129 -25.21 26.32 -6.57
C ALA A 129 -25.60 27.62 -7.29
N ASP A 130 -26.89 27.87 -7.46
CA ASP A 130 -27.45 29.07 -8.05
C ASP A 130 -27.64 30.24 -7.08
N GLY A 131 -27.28 30.03 -5.79
CA GLY A 131 -27.45 31.03 -4.73
C GLY A 131 -28.89 31.25 -4.26
N SER A 132 -29.87 30.48 -4.74
CA SER A 132 -31.32 30.67 -4.49
C SER A 132 -31.78 30.21 -3.09
N GLY A 133 -30.85 29.98 -2.17
CA GLY A 133 -31.14 29.55 -0.80
C GLY A 133 -30.48 28.23 -0.41
N THR A 134 -31.03 27.56 0.63
CA THR A 134 -30.47 26.31 1.14
C THR A 134 -31.41 25.14 0.91
N VAL A 135 -30.82 23.93 0.78
CA VAL A 135 -31.55 22.65 0.72
C VAL A 135 -30.99 21.70 1.76
N GLU A 136 -31.85 20.93 2.41
CA GLU A 136 -31.43 19.86 3.30
C GLU A 136 -31.01 18.64 2.50
N VAL A 137 -29.80 18.15 2.74
CA VAL A 137 -29.24 16.96 2.09
C VAL A 137 -28.74 15.98 3.13
N LEU A 138 -28.81 14.69 2.80
CA LEU A 138 -28.12 13.66 3.59
C LEU A 138 -26.68 13.62 3.13
N LYS A 139 -25.78 14.18 3.95
CA LYS A 139 -24.34 14.15 3.71
C LYS A 139 -23.75 12.91 4.38
N SER A 140 -23.12 12.06 3.58
CA SER A 140 -22.36 10.91 4.10
C SER A 140 -20.88 11.17 3.90
N GLU A 141 -20.14 11.26 4.98
CA GLU A 141 -18.70 11.51 4.98
C GLU A 141 -17.97 10.33 5.60
N GLU A 142 -16.89 9.95 4.96
CA GLU A 142 -15.90 9.07 5.55
C GLU A 142 -15.04 9.88 6.53
N LYS A 143 -14.70 9.28 7.66
CA LYS A 143 -13.87 9.88 8.70
C LYS A 143 -12.81 8.88 9.17
N GLY A 144 -11.57 9.29 9.11
CA GLY A 144 -10.46 8.65 9.81
C GLY A 144 -9.63 7.69 8.99
N SER A 145 -9.96 7.30 7.75
CA SER A 145 -9.08 6.40 6.97
C SER A 145 -7.73 7.06 6.66
N ASP A 146 -7.72 8.32 6.24
CA ASP A 146 -6.49 9.04 5.89
C ASP A 146 -5.66 9.36 7.12
N VAL A 147 -6.33 9.77 8.22
CA VAL A 147 -5.68 9.97 9.52
C VAL A 147 -5.08 8.67 10.04
N ASN A 148 -5.81 7.54 9.92
CA ASN A 148 -5.31 6.23 10.31
C ASN A 148 -4.11 5.79 9.44
N LEU A 149 -4.16 6.04 8.13
CA LEU A 149 -3.06 5.76 7.21
C LEU A 149 -1.82 6.57 7.59
N ALA A 150 -1.96 7.90 7.69
CA ALA A 150 -0.87 8.80 8.02
C ALA A 150 -0.25 8.47 9.38
N SER A 151 -1.09 8.29 10.42
CA SER A 151 -0.63 7.93 11.76
C SER A 151 0.08 6.59 11.79
N ARG A 152 -0.45 5.57 11.08
CA ARG A 152 0.15 4.24 11.05
C ARG A 152 1.47 4.23 10.27
N LEU A 153 1.56 4.99 9.17
CA LEU A 153 2.80 5.19 8.43
C LEU A 153 3.89 5.76 9.35
N LEU A 154 3.60 6.85 10.06
CA LEU A 154 4.53 7.49 10.99
C LEU A 154 4.96 6.54 12.11
N VAL A 155 4.00 5.89 12.77
CA VAL A 155 4.28 4.97 13.90
C VAL A 155 5.11 3.75 13.47
N ASP A 156 4.80 3.15 12.32
CA ASP A 156 5.57 1.99 11.82
C ASP A 156 7.01 2.38 11.46
N CYS A 157 7.18 3.53 10.80
CA CYS A 157 8.51 4.02 10.41
C CYS A 157 9.33 4.48 11.62
N TYR A 158 8.72 5.17 12.58
CA TYR A 158 9.36 5.59 13.82
C TYR A 158 9.85 4.39 14.65
N ASN A 159 9.02 3.36 14.77
CA ASN A 159 9.38 2.11 15.47
C ASN A 159 10.29 1.17 14.63
N SER A 160 10.84 1.65 13.53
CA SER A 160 11.70 0.86 12.63
C SER A 160 11.07 -0.47 12.18
N LYS A 161 9.73 -0.52 12.03
CA LYS A 161 9.00 -1.69 11.55
C LYS A 161 8.98 -1.83 10.03
N CYS A 162 9.48 -0.82 9.32
CA CYS A 162 9.70 -0.85 7.88
C CYS A 162 10.98 -0.09 7.51
N ASP A 163 11.58 -0.50 6.42
CA ASP A 163 12.76 0.15 5.83
C ASP A 163 12.34 0.92 4.57
N ILE A 164 11.34 0.40 3.87
CA ILE A 164 10.71 1.03 2.71
C ILE A 164 9.20 1.12 2.97
N ALA A 165 8.64 2.32 2.87
CA ALA A 165 7.20 2.54 2.90
C ALA A 165 6.69 2.76 1.47
N VAL A 166 5.65 2.01 1.06
CA VAL A 166 4.99 2.22 -0.23
C VAL A 166 3.55 2.62 0.02
N ILE A 167 3.12 3.74 -0.55
CA ILE A 167 1.77 4.25 -0.41
C ILE A 167 1.03 4.07 -1.74
N ILE A 168 -0.11 3.39 -1.71
CA ILE A 168 -1.04 3.27 -2.84
C ILE A 168 -2.13 4.33 -2.64
N SER A 169 -1.89 5.52 -3.13
CA SER A 169 -2.80 6.66 -3.12
C SER A 169 -2.32 7.73 -4.11
N ASN A 170 -3.18 8.69 -4.39
CA ASN A 170 -2.88 9.91 -5.14
C ASN A 170 -3.30 11.18 -4.36
N ASP A 171 -3.56 11.02 -3.06
CA ASP A 171 -4.02 12.08 -2.20
C ASP A 171 -2.87 12.95 -1.71
N SER A 172 -2.93 14.25 -2.03
CA SER A 172 -1.93 15.25 -1.63
C SER A 172 -1.90 15.52 -0.12
N ASP A 173 -2.96 15.19 0.62
CA ASP A 173 -2.98 15.35 2.08
C ASP A 173 -1.94 14.47 2.78
N LEU A 174 -1.42 13.45 2.07
CA LEU A 174 -0.34 12.58 2.54
C LEU A 174 1.07 13.16 2.35
N VAL A 175 1.21 14.33 1.72
CA VAL A 175 2.52 14.97 1.48
C VAL A 175 3.29 15.17 2.78
N PHE A 176 2.68 15.79 3.79
CA PHE A 176 3.35 16.09 5.05
C PHE A 176 3.85 14.83 5.79
N PRO A 177 3.05 13.80 6.05
CA PRO A 177 3.54 12.59 6.70
C PRO A 177 4.60 11.85 5.89
N ILE A 178 4.55 11.88 4.56
CA ILE A 178 5.56 11.28 3.68
C ILE A 178 6.89 12.04 3.79
N GLU A 179 6.87 13.38 3.71
CA GLU A 179 8.06 14.17 3.90
C GLU A 179 8.72 13.96 5.26
N HIS A 180 7.90 13.86 6.31
CA HIS A 180 8.38 13.58 7.66
C HIS A 180 9.11 12.23 7.72
N VAL A 181 8.52 11.18 7.17
CA VAL A 181 9.13 9.84 7.10
C VAL A 181 10.46 9.85 6.34
N LYS A 182 10.54 10.59 5.24
CA LYS A 182 11.78 10.70 4.46
C LYS A 182 12.86 11.51 5.17
N ARG A 183 12.51 12.74 5.59
CA ARG A 183 13.50 13.71 6.06
C ARG A 183 13.98 13.43 7.49
N PHE A 184 13.06 13.05 8.38
CA PHE A 184 13.38 12.88 9.79
C PHE A 184 13.60 11.43 10.20
N LEU A 185 12.93 10.46 9.55
CA LEU A 185 13.10 9.04 9.86
C LEU A 185 14.02 8.31 8.87
N GLY A 186 14.52 9.00 7.84
CA GLY A 186 15.48 8.47 6.88
C GLY A 186 14.99 7.25 6.07
N LYS A 187 13.66 7.07 5.95
CA LYS A 187 13.09 5.91 5.23
C LYS A 187 12.91 6.19 3.76
N THR A 188 13.02 5.14 2.93
CA THR A 188 12.67 5.22 1.52
C THR A 188 11.16 5.18 1.35
N VAL A 189 10.60 6.11 0.58
CA VAL A 189 9.16 6.16 0.30
C VAL A 189 8.88 6.07 -1.18
N GLY A 190 8.06 5.07 -1.56
CA GLY A 190 7.52 4.87 -2.90
C GLY A 190 6.05 5.23 -2.98
N ILE A 191 5.62 5.76 -4.13
CA ILE A 191 4.21 6.00 -4.43
C ILE A 191 3.77 5.08 -5.57
N VAL A 192 2.64 4.42 -5.38
CA VAL A 192 1.93 3.67 -6.41
C VAL A 192 0.62 4.40 -6.68
N ASN A 193 0.58 5.08 -7.81
CA ASN A 193 -0.56 5.91 -8.19
C ASN A 193 -1.65 5.08 -8.87
N PRO A 194 -2.90 5.09 -8.34
CA PRO A 194 -4.04 4.43 -8.97
C PRO A 194 -4.78 5.28 -10.02
N HIS A 195 -4.48 6.58 -10.12
CA HIS A 195 -5.17 7.50 -11.00
C HIS A 195 -4.47 7.70 -12.34
N PRO A 196 -5.19 8.08 -13.42
CA PRO A 196 -4.58 8.43 -14.69
C PRO A 196 -3.66 9.64 -14.60
N ARG A 197 -3.99 10.62 -13.75
CA ARG A 197 -3.20 11.83 -13.52
C ARG A 197 -2.57 11.78 -12.12
N PRO A 198 -1.23 11.75 -12.02
CA PRO A 198 -0.57 11.75 -10.72
C PRO A 198 -0.64 13.13 -10.05
N SER A 199 -0.69 13.13 -8.71
CA SER A 199 -0.43 14.33 -7.91
C SER A 199 1.01 14.78 -8.14
N ARG A 200 1.17 16.04 -8.54
CA ARG A 200 2.51 16.64 -8.76
C ARG A 200 3.31 16.70 -7.47
N GLU A 201 2.64 16.96 -6.36
CA GLU A 201 3.24 17.06 -5.04
C GLU A 201 3.78 15.71 -4.57
N LEU A 202 2.98 14.63 -4.67
CA LEU A 202 3.44 13.28 -4.34
C LEU A 202 4.57 12.81 -5.26
N LEU A 203 4.49 13.14 -6.56
CA LEU A 203 5.54 12.81 -7.51
C LEU A 203 6.87 13.47 -7.15
N ALA A 204 6.84 14.74 -6.70
CA ALA A 204 8.02 15.51 -6.35
C ALA A 204 8.74 14.98 -5.10
N ILE A 205 7.99 14.41 -4.14
CA ILE A 205 8.56 13.95 -2.88
C ILE A 205 8.93 12.46 -2.85
N ALA A 206 8.37 11.64 -3.74
CA ALA A 206 8.62 10.20 -3.76
C ALA A 206 10.08 9.86 -4.10
N ASN A 207 10.65 8.81 -3.49
CA ASN A 207 11.94 8.25 -3.92
C ASN A 207 11.79 7.44 -5.21
N PHE A 208 10.63 6.81 -5.39
CA PHE A 208 10.24 6.18 -6.66
C PHE A 208 8.74 6.25 -6.84
N PHE A 209 8.31 6.20 -8.09
CA PHE A 209 6.92 6.35 -8.47
C PHE A 209 6.53 5.27 -9.49
N LYS A 210 5.36 4.68 -9.31
CA LYS A 210 4.79 3.69 -10.24
C LYS A 210 3.30 3.95 -10.44
N SER A 211 2.78 3.61 -11.63
CA SER A 211 1.36 3.66 -11.93
C SER A 211 0.78 2.26 -12.07
N ILE A 212 -0.46 2.07 -11.65
CA ILE A 212 -1.17 0.81 -11.82
C ILE A 212 -1.70 0.72 -13.26
N ARG A 213 -1.30 -0.33 -13.99
CA ARG A 213 -1.76 -0.57 -15.36
C ARG A 213 -2.96 -1.53 -15.36
N PRO A 214 -3.93 -1.37 -16.27
CA PRO A 214 -5.08 -2.28 -16.37
C PRO A 214 -4.70 -3.76 -16.55
N SER A 215 -3.65 -4.05 -17.31
CA SER A 215 -3.14 -5.43 -17.49
C SER A 215 -2.66 -6.07 -16.19
N VAL A 216 -2.07 -5.27 -15.29
CA VAL A 216 -1.66 -5.75 -13.96
C VAL A 216 -2.91 -6.05 -13.11
N LEU A 217 -3.91 -5.18 -13.11
CA LEU A 217 -5.16 -5.42 -12.40
C LEU A 217 -5.85 -6.71 -12.87
N ALA A 218 -5.95 -6.91 -14.20
CA ALA A 218 -6.54 -8.11 -14.79
C ALA A 218 -5.88 -9.40 -14.31
N SER A 219 -4.57 -9.37 -14.10
CA SER A 219 -3.78 -10.55 -13.73
C SER A 219 -3.60 -10.76 -12.22
N CYS A 220 -4.22 -9.90 -11.40
CA CYS A 220 -4.10 -9.93 -9.92
C CYS A 220 -5.47 -10.14 -9.26
N GLN A 221 -6.37 -10.91 -9.88
CA GLN A 221 -7.69 -11.16 -9.28
C GLN A 221 -7.63 -12.36 -8.34
N PHE A 222 -8.41 -12.32 -7.26
CA PHE A 222 -8.67 -13.52 -6.47
C PHE A 222 -9.40 -14.57 -7.33
N PRO A 223 -9.31 -15.88 -6.99
CA PRO A 223 -10.18 -16.88 -7.57
C PRO A 223 -11.64 -16.58 -7.21
N ASP A 224 -12.58 -17.01 -8.05
CA ASP A 224 -14.01 -16.74 -7.85
C ASP A 224 -14.56 -17.41 -6.58
N ARG A 225 -13.97 -18.52 -6.14
CA ARG A 225 -14.26 -19.22 -4.88
C ARG A 225 -13.04 -19.16 -3.97
N ILE A 226 -13.25 -18.79 -2.73
CA ILE A 226 -12.24 -18.74 -1.67
C ILE A 226 -12.77 -19.52 -0.46
N THR A 227 -11.88 -20.24 0.22
CA THR A 227 -12.18 -20.96 1.47
C THR A 227 -11.40 -20.30 2.61
N ASP A 228 -12.05 -20.03 3.73
CA ASP A 228 -11.44 -19.61 4.98
C ASP A 228 -11.96 -20.43 6.18
N ALA A 229 -11.63 -20.05 7.40
CA ALA A 229 -12.07 -20.74 8.61
C ALA A 229 -13.60 -20.78 8.80
N LEU A 230 -14.34 -19.90 8.11
CA LEU A 230 -15.82 -19.83 8.15
C LEU A 230 -16.47 -20.59 6.99
N GLY A 231 -15.69 -21.24 6.13
CA GLY A 231 -16.13 -21.98 4.96
C GLY A 231 -15.99 -21.22 3.65
N ASP A 232 -16.61 -21.75 2.60
CA ASP A 232 -16.53 -21.22 1.25
C ASP A 232 -17.32 -19.93 1.06
N PHE A 233 -16.79 -19.03 0.25
CA PHE A 233 -17.50 -17.85 -0.23
C PHE A 233 -17.05 -17.48 -1.65
N HIS A 234 -17.84 -16.69 -2.33
CA HIS A 234 -17.68 -16.41 -3.74
C HIS A 234 -17.58 -14.93 -4.02
N LYS A 235 -16.90 -14.62 -5.13
CA LYS A 235 -16.93 -13.30 -5.73
C LYS A 235 -18.38 -12.84 -5.91
N PRO A 236 -18.73 -11.61 -5.54
CA PRO A 236 -20.05 -11.05 -5.82
C PRO A 236 -20.36 -11.06 -7.32
N SER A 237 -21.53 -11.55 -7.72
CA SER A 237 -21.92 -11.71 -9.13
C SER A 237 -21.92 -10.41 -9.95
N THR A 238 -22.01 -9.27 -9.27
CA THR A 238 -21.99 -7.93 -9.88
C THR A 238 -20.62 -7.28 -9.96
N TRP A 239 -19.56 -8.07 -9.70
CA TRP A 239 -18.17 -7.58 -9.69
C TRP A 239 -17.33 -8.14 -10.81
#